data_02f8fa802ebc541c6a871b8addcc983e
#
_entry.id   02f8fa802ebc541c6a871b8addcc983e
#
_cell.length_a   1.000
_cell.length_b   1.000
_cell.length_c   1.000
_cell.angle_alpha   90.00
_cell.angle_beta   90.00
_cell.angle_gamma   90.00
#
_symmetry.space_group_name_H-M   'P 1'
#
loop_
_entity.id
_entity.type
_entity.pdbx_description
1 polymer ?
#
loop_
_entity_poly.entity_id
_entity_poly.type
_entity_poly.pdbx_seq_one_letter_code
_entity_poly.pdbx_strand_id
1 'polypeptide(L)'
;LIDDDVIAYMRTLTDAQKAAAAAVQEPNDGRYILSLGTQAYVFSYYPSSRISAWSTYDLGFEVSDYVAMDGKVYARAGDTIYLLGGDDGETYDAAPVVVETPYIDGRAVATWKRFTGWDVVSEGEWLVEVNTDPDRPDAWSKIGTLKDGTKATVAGLDLDMVGQSPLIKFKLTNARIGPAKLSKLIIHYTPEPSN
;
A
#
# COMPACT_ATOMS: atom_id res chain seq x y z
N LEU A 1 -5.22 -13.42 10.50
CA LEU A 1 -3.82 -13.37 10.92
C LEU A 1 -3.43 -11.89 11.01
N ILE A 2 -2.93 -11.45 12.16
CA ILE A 2 -2.36 -10.11 12.32
C ILE A 2 -1.02 -10.11 11.59
N ASP A 3 -0.73 -9.03 10.86
CA ASP A 3 0.53 -8.83 10.14
C ASP A 3 1.72 -8.79 11.12
N ASP A 4 2.85 -9.34 10.72
CA ASP A 4 4.06 -9.38 11.55
C ASP A 4 4.57 -7.98 11.88
N ASP A 5 4.38 -7.00 10.99
CA ASP A 5 4.76 -5.60 11.20
C ASP A 5 3.90 -4.93 12.28
N VAL A 6 2.58 -5.22 12.30
CA VAL A 6 1.67 -4.75 13.36
C VAL A 6 2.09 -5.34 14.71
N ILE A 7 2.42 -6.64 14.74
CA ILE A 7 2.87 -7.31 15.96
C ILE A 7 4.20 -6.72 16.44
N ALA A 8 5.15 -6.50 15.53
CA ALA A 8 6.45 -5.93 15.85
C ALA A 8 6.28 -4.52 16.45
N TYR A 9 5.45 -3.67 15.83
CA TYR A 9 5.16 -2.34 16.37
C TYR A 9 4.49 -2.41 17.75
N MET A 10 3.47 -3.24 17.93
CA MET A 10 2.79 -3.41 19.23
C MET A 10 3.75 -3.82 20.36
N ARG A 11 4.82 -4.55 20.05
CA ARG A 11 5.84 -4.94 21.03
C ARG A 11 6.71 -3.77 21.50
N THR A 12 6.82 -2.70 20.71
CA THR A 12 7.58 -1.50 21.07
C THR A 12 6.80 -0.55 21.97
N LEU A 13 5.46 -0.70 22.04
CA LEU A 13 4.59 0.19 22.78
C LEU A 13 4.60 -0.14 24.29
N THR A 14 4.49 0.90 25.11
CA THR A 14 4.24 0.79 26.54
C THR A 14 2.81 0.31 26.82
N ASP A 15 2.56 -0.20 28.01
CA ASP A 15 1.21 -0.62 28.42
C ASP A 15 0.20 0.54 28.40
N ALA A 16 0.65 1.77 28.73
CA ALA A 16 -0.18 2.96 28.64
C ALA A 16 -0.58 3.29 27.19
N GLN A 17 0.35 3.17 26.25
CA GLN A 17 0.06 3.37 24.81
C GLN A 17 -0.89 2.29 24.27
N LYS A 18 -0.72 1.03 24.70
CA LYS A 18 -1.65 -0.04 24.35
C LYS A 18 -3.04 0.17 24.93
N ALA A 19 -3.13 0.67 26.17
CA ALA A 19 -4.40 0.98 26.82
C ALA A 19 -5.12 2.19 26.16
N ALA A 20 -4.38 3.07 25.49
CA ALA A 20 -4.92 4.21 24.76
C ALA A 20 -5.32 3.85 23.30
N ALA A 21 -5.23 2.58 22.90
CA ALA A 21 -5.63 2.16 21.57
C ALA A 21 -7.12 2.42 21.32
N ALA A 22 -7.43 3.00 20.18
CA ALA A 22 -8.79 3.24 19.72
C ALA A 22 -9.06 2.45 18.43
N ALA A 23 -10.26 1.90 18.29
CA ALA A 23 -10.59 1.11 17.11
C ALA A 23 -12.02 1.33 16.65
N VAL A 24 -12.25 1.15 15.35
CA VAL A 24 -13.59 1.23 14.75
C VAL A 24 -13.69 0.27 13.57
N GLN A 25 -14.88 -0.26 13.36
CA GLN A 25 -15.24 -0.91 12.11
C GLN A 25 -15.94 0.11 11.21
N GLU A 26 -15.42 0.32 10.01
CA GLU A 26 -16.05 1.19 9.03
C GLU A 26 -17.30 0.52 8.45
N PRO A 27 -18.45 1.20 8.47
CA PRO A 27 -19.73 0.57 8.14
C PRO A 27 -19.86 0.14 6.68
N ASN A 28 -19.23 0.87 5.76
CA ASN A 28 -19.50 0.73 4.32
C ASN A 28 -18.44 -0.11 3.59
N ASP A 29 -17.17 -0.07 4.02
CA ASP A 29 -16.05 -0.61 3.24
C ASP A 29 -15.43 -1.87 3.83
N GLY A 30 -16.02 -2.43 4.90
CA GLY A 30 -15.51 -3.66 5.51
C GLY A 30 -14.10 -3.53 6.08
N ARG A 31 -13.70 -2.30 6.45
CA ARG A 31 -12.40 -2.02 7.06
C ARG A 31 -12.50 -1.95 8.57
N TYR A 32 -11.49 -2.51 9.23
CA TYR A 32 -11.27 -2.34 10.65
C TYR A 32 -10.05 -1.44 10.85
N ILE A 33 -10.23 -0.32 11.54
CA ILE A 33 -9.21 0.68 11.80
C ILE A 33 -8.80 0.58 13.26
N LEU A 34 -7.51 0.41 13.53
CA LEU A 34 -6.91 0.35 14.86
C LEU A 34 -5.83 1.43 14.96
N SER A 35 -6.06 2.44 15.79
CA SER A 35 -5.06 3.47 16.08
C SER A 35 -4.23 3.13 17.31
N LEU A 36 -2.93 3.27 17.16
CA LEU A 36 -1.91 3.07 18.19
C LEU A 36 -0.95 4.26 18.13
N GLY A 37 -1.13 5.25 19.00
CA GLY A 37 -0.42 6.53 18.91
C GLY A 37 -0.86 7.32 17.67
N THR A 38 0.10 7.79 16.88
CA THR A 38 -0.16 8.55 15.63
C THR A 38 -0.41 7.67 14.42
N GLN A 39 -0.18 6.36 14.53
CA GLN A 39 -0.34 5.41 13.45
C GLN A 39 -1.68 4.68 13.53
N ALA A 40 -2.38 4.56 12.42
CA ALA A 40 -3.55 3.71 12.29
C ALA A 40 -3.26 2.52 11.37
N TYR A 41 -3.60 1.32 11.84
CA TYR A 41 -3.54 0.08 11.09
C TYR A 41 -4.92 -0.24 10.57
N VAL A 42 -5.02 -0.48 9.28
CA VAL A 42 -6.30 -0.70 8.59
C VAL A 42 -6.32 -2.10 8.02
N PHE A 43 -7.20 -2.92 8.56
CA PHE A 43 -7.46 -4.26 8.03
C PHE A 43 -8.64 -4.20 7.06
N SER A 44 -8.38 -4.51 5.80
CA SER A 44 -9.39 -4.60 4.74
C SER A 44 -9.77 -6.05 4.50
N TYR A 45 -11.07 -6.34 4.59
CA TYR A 45 -11.60 -7.68 4.38
C TYR A 45 -12.74 -7.66 3.37
N TYR A 46 -12.49 -8.18 2.18
CA TYR A 46 -13.45 -8.28 1.09
C TYR A 46 -13.61 -9.75 0.64
N PRO A 47 -14.58 -10.49 1.23
CA PRO A 47 -14.74 -11.94 0.97
C PRO A 47 -15.00 -12.25 -0.51
N SER A 48 -15.77 -11.42 -1.20
CA SER A 48 -16.10 -11.58 -2.62
C SER A 48 -14.87 -11.54 -3.53
N SER A 49 -13.89 -10.71 -3.17
CA SER A 49 -12.62 -10.55 -3.90
C SER A 49 -11.48 -11.36 -3.32
N ARG A 50 -11.71 -12.09 -2.21
CA ARG A 50 -10.70 -12.82 -1.44
C ARG A 50 -9.53 -11.94 -0.99
N ILE A 51 -9.82 -10.67 -0.72
CA ILE A 51 -8.84 -9.73 -0.19
C ILE A 51 -8.88 -9.78 1.33
N SER A 52 -7.71 -9.93 1.93
CA SER A 52 -7.46 -9.85 3.36
C SER A 52 -6.08 -9.25 3.54
N ALA A 53 -6.01 -7.94 3.78
CA ALA A 53 -4.76 -7.20 3.80
C ALA A 53 -4.74 -6.12 4.88
N TRP A 54 -3.55 -5.87 5.41
CA TRP A 54 -3.28 -4.73 6.28
C TRP A 54 -2.64 -3.59 5.48
N SER A 55 -2.97 -2.38 5.88
CA SER A 55 -2.31 -1.15 5.46
C SER A 55 -2.13 -0.22 6.65
N THR A 56 -1.32 0.81 6.51
CA THR A 56 -1.10 1.81 7.54
C THR A 56 -1.54 3.18 7.04
N TYR A 57 -2.16 3.97 7.93
CA TYR A 57 -2.46 5.37 7.70
C TYR A 57 -1.67 6.20 8.73
N ASP A 58 -1.05 7.26 8.27
CA ASP A 58 -0.53 8.32 9.13
C ASP A 58 -1.58 9.43 9.18
N LEU A 59 -2.28 9.52 10.29
CA LEU A 59 -3.34 10.51 10.48
C LEU A 59 -2.78 11.90 10.86
N GLY A 60 -1.49 11.97 11.24
CA GLY A 60 -0.86 13.20 11.70
C GLY A 60 -1.29 13.63 13.10
N PHE A 61 -2.13 12.86 13.79
CA PHE A 61 -2.60 13.11 15.16
C PHE A 61 -2.90 11.81 15.90
N GLU A 62 -2.86 11.86 17.23
CA GLU A 62 -3.24 10.71 18.06
C GLU A 62 -4.76 10.64 18.23
N VAL A 63 -5.33 9.50 17.88
CA VAL A 63 -6.77 9.27 18.05
C VAL A 63 -7.05 8.75 19.44
N SER A 64 -7.90 9.46 20.18
CA SER A 64 -8.34 9.05 21.51
C SER A 64 -9.61 8.19 21.48
N ASP A 65 -10.43 8.33 20.45
CA ASP A 65 -11.66 7.57 20.29
C ASP A 65 -12.20 7.65 18.86
N TYR A 66 -13.04 6.70 18.48
CA TYR A 66 -13.77 6.66 17.22
C TYR A 66 -15.25 6.49 17.44
N VAL A 67 -16.03 7.05 16.53
CA VAL A 67 -17.46 6.75 16.43
C VAL A 67 -17.85 6.54 14.98
N ALA A 68 -18.64 5.50 14.71
CA ALA A 68 -19.31 5.32 13.42
C ALA A 68 -20.76 5.77 13.57
N MET A 69 -21.19 6.73 12.75
CA MET A 69 -22.51 7.31 12.76
C MET A 69 -22.93 7.69 11.35
N ASP A 70 -24.15 7.33 10.97
CA ASP A 70 -24.72 7.63 9.65
C ASP A 70 -23.86 7.20 8.46
N GLY A 71 -23.20 6.04 8.58
CA GLY A 71 -22.30 5.50 7.55
C GLY A 71 -20.94 6.20 7.46
N LYS A 72 -20.63 7.12 8.36
CA LYS A 72 -19.38 7.87 8.43
C LYS A 72 -18.60 7.51 9.67
N VAL A 73 -17.28 7.68 9.60
CA VAL A 73 -16.36 7.48 10.72
C VAL A 73 -15.80 8.80 11.18
N TYR A 74 -15.95 9.07 12.46
CA TYR A 74 -15.39 10.25 13.12
C TYR A 74 -14.29 9.81 14.08
N ALA A 75 -13.17 10.53 14.07
CA ALA A 75 -12.04 10.34 14.96
C ALA A 75 -11.94 11.56 15.89
N ARG A 76 -11.76 11.31 17.19
CA ARG A 76 -11.50 12.35 18.17
C ARG A 76 -10.00 12.42 18.48
N ALA A 77 -9.44 13.62 18.43
CA ALA A 77 -8.08 13.92 18.88
C ALA A 77 -8.10 15.15 19.78
N GLY A 78 -7.92 14.97 21.09
CA GLY A 78 -8.09 16.03 22.08
C GLY A 78 -9.51 16.60 22.02
N ASP A 79 -9.62 17.91 21.74
CA ASP A 79 -10.89 18.64 21.64
C ASP A 79 -11.40 18.78 20.20
N THR A 80 -10.75 18.12 19.24
CA THR A 80 -11.12 18.18 17.82
C THR A 80 -11.74 16.87 17.38
N ILE A 81 -12.79 16.97 16.55
CA ILE A 81 -13.42 15.82 15.88
C ILE A 81 -13.14 15.95 14.38
N TYR A 82 -12.56 14.90 13.82
CA TYR A 82 -12.25 14.77 12.41
C TYR A 82 -13.24 13.80 11.75
N LEU A 83 -13.74 14.16 10.58
CA LEU A 83 -14.48 13.26 9.71
C LEU A 83 -13.51 12.61 8.73
N LEU A 84 -13.36 11.28 8.82
CA LEU A 84 -12.46 10.54 7.91
C LEU A 84 -13.08 10.48 6.51
N GLY A 85 -12.28 10.87 5.49
CA GLY A 85 -12.71 10.93 4.09
C GLY A 85 -13.57 12.14 3.73
N GLY A 86 -13.92 13.03 4.67
CA GLY A 86 -14.77 14.19 4.42
C GLY A 86 -16.26 13.81 4.22
N ASP A 87 -17.05 14.77 3.73
CA ASP A 87 -18.49 14.59 3.58
C ASP A 87 -18.89 13.62 2.47
N ASP A 88 -18.11 13.56 1.41
CA ASP A 88 -18.30 12.75 0.22
C ASP A 88 -17.37 11.54 0.11
N GLY A 89 -16.43 11.37 1.06
CA GLY A 89 -15.37 10.35 1.01
C GLY A 89 -14.23 10.69 0.04
N GLU A 90 -14.22 11.89 -0.50
CA GLU A 90 -13.24 12.34 -1.51
C GLU A 90 -12.28 13.42 -0.98
N THR A 91 -12.17 13.56 0.34
CA THR A 91 -11.19 14.48 0.96
C THR A 91 -9.85 13.74 1.15
N TYR A 92 -8.81 14.31 0.61
CA TYR A 92 -7.46 13.75 0.61
C TYR A 92 -6.52 14.62 1.44
N ASP A 93 -5.59 13.99 2.12
CA ASP A 93 -4.49 14.66 2.81
C ASP A 93 -3.22 14.76 1.93
N ALA A 94 -2.15 15.27 2.51
CA ALA A 94 -0.86 15.41 1.83
C ALA A 94 0.09 14.22 2.06
N ALA A 95 -0.37 13.18 2.76
CA ALA A 95 0.45 12.02 3.02
C ALA A 95 0.73 11.23 1.72
N PRO A 96 1.97 10.79 1.49
CA PRO A 96 2.26 9.97 0.33
C PRO A 96 1.64 8.57 0.48
N VAL A 97 1.03 8.08 -0.60
CA VAL A 97 0.59 6.69 -0.68
C VAL A 97 1.73 5.85 -1.23
N VAL A 98 2.12 4.83 -0.49
CA VAL A 98 3.17 3.89 -0.89
C VAL A 98 2.60 2.49 -0.99
N VAL A 99 2.83 1.82 -2.12
CA VAL A 99 2.47 0.42 -2.33
C VAL A 99 3.74 -0.35 -2.65
N GLU A 100 4.08 -1.32 -1.82
CA GLU A 100 5.18 -2.25 -2.06
C GLU A 100 4.63 -3.66 -2.29
N THR A 101 5.09 -4.33 -3.35
CA THR A 101 4.78 -5.75 -3.56
C THR A 101 5.77 -6.62 -2.77
N PRO A 102 5.43 -7.86 -2.44
CA PRO A 102 6.47 -8.84 -2.12
C PRO A 102 7.37 -9.07 -3.33
N TYR A 103 8.50 -9.79 -3.13
CA TYR A 103 9.29 -10.29 -4.25
C TYR A 103 8.46 -11.30 -5.06
N ILE A 104 8.38 -11.07 -6.36
CA ILE A 104 7.57 -11.85 -7.31
C ILE A 104 8.52 -12.74 -8.11
N ASP A 105 8.35 -14.05 -8.00
CA ASP A 105 9.15 -15.07 -8.71
C ASP A 105 8.44 -15.66 -9.94
N GLY A 106 7.20 -15.20 -10.25
CA GLY A 106 6.41 -15.71 -11.35
C GLY A 106 6.07 -17.20 -11.25
N ARG A 107 6.07 -17.76 -10.03
CA ARG A 107 5.90 -19.20 -9.74
C ARG A 107 6.98 -20.10 -10.35
N ALA A 108 8.15 -19.53 -10.62
CA ALA A 108 9.32 -20.23 -11.15
C ALA A 108 10.56 -19.85 -10.32
N VAL A 109 10.64 -20.47 -9.12
CA VAL A 109 11.71 -20.26 -8.16
C VAL A 109 13.06 -20.56 -8.80
N ALA A 110 14.07 -19.72 -8.50
CA ALA A 110 15.44 -19.85 -9.00
C ALA A 110 15.63 -19.83 -10.52
N THR A 111 14.55 -19.60 -11.30
CA THR A 111 14.64 -19.43 -12.75
C THR A 111 14.95 -17.98 -13.07
N TRP A 112 16.02 -17.73 -13.80
CA TRP A 112 16.35 -16.42 -14.31
C TRP A 112 15.30 -15.97 -15.33
N LYS A 113 14.88 -14.72 -15.25
CA LYS A 113 13.85 -14.12 -16.10
C LYS A 113 14.37 -12.81 -16.65
N ARG A 114 14.14 -12.59 -17.92
CA ARG A 114 14.25 -11.27 -18.53
C ARG A 114 12.89 -10.59 -18.44
N PHE A 115 12.82 -9.52 -17.66
CA PHE A 115 11.60 -8.72 -17.56
C PHE A 115 11.50 -7.82 -18.80
N THR A 116 10.40 -7.95 -19.55
CA THR A 116 10.22 -7.32 -20.86
C THR A 116 9.25 -6.15 -20.83
N GLY A 117 8.46 -6.02 -19.76
CA GLY A 117 7.51 -4.93 -19.63
C GLY A 117 6.48 -5.17 -18.53
N TRP A 118 5.58 -4.23 -18.39
CA TRP A 118 4.51 -4.33 -17.44
C TRP A 118 3.28 -3.51 -17.88
N ASP A 119 2.09 -3.95 -17.43
CA ASP A 119 0.83 -3.25 -17.58
C ASP A 119 0.30 -2.83 -16.24
N VAL A 120 -0.31 -1.65 -16.18
CA VAL A 120 -0.89 -1.12 -14.96
C VAL A 120 -2.22 -0.43 -15.22
N VAL A 121 -3.12 -0.55 -14.27
CA VAL A 121 -4.35 0.24 -14.21
C VAL A 121 -4.30 1.06 -12.93
N SER A 122 -4.16 2.37 -13.07
CA SER A 122 -4.01 3.29 -11.96
C SER A 122 -4.73 4.61 -12.20
N GLU A 123 -4.97 5.32 -11.12
CA GLU A 123 -5.42 6.71 -11.07
C GLU A 123 -4.44 7.48 -10.18
N GLY A 124 -4.17 8.74 -10.50
CA GLY A 124 -3.09 9.52 -9.88
C GLY A 124 -1.73 9.31 -10.54
N GLU A 125 -0.75 10.12 -10.12
CA GLU A 125 0.61 10.05 -10.64
C GLU A 125 1.50 9.24 -9.70
N TRP A 126 2.17 8.20 -10.22
CA TRP A 126 2.97 7.28 -9.43
C TRP A 126 4.42 7.26 -9.88
N LEU A 127 5.34 7.51 -8.95
CA LEU A 127 6.74 7.13 -9.12
C LEU A 127 6.85 5.62 -8.98
N VAL A 128 7.59 4.98 -9.88
CA VAL A 128 7.79 3.53 -9.86
C VAL A 128 9.26 3.19 -9.74
N GLU A 129 9.53 2.37 -8.76
CA GLU A 129 10.85 1.85 -8.43
C GLU A 129 10.80 0.32 -8.35
N VAL A 130 11.92 -0.32 -8.64
CA VAL A 130 12.07 -1.77 -8.56
C VAL A 130 13.28 -2.16 -7.74
N ASN A 131 13.21 -3.34 -7.15
CA ASN A 131 14.33 -4.01 -6.50
C ASN A 131 14.36 -5.48 -6.94
N THR A 132 15.54 -5.97 -7.32
CA THR A 132 15.78 -7.36 -7.73
C THR A 132 16.77 -8.08 -6.82
N ASP A 133 17.23 -7.41 -5.76
CA ASP A 133 18.26 -7.91 -4.83
C ASP A 133 17.66 -8.04 -3.41
N PRO A 134 17.29 -9.26 -2.98
CA PRO A 134 16.75 -9.47 -1.63
C PRO A 134 17.75 -9.22 -0.51
N ASP A 135 19.07 -9.30 -0.81
CA ASP A 135 20.11 -9.04 0.19
C ASP A 135 20.27 -7.54 0.47
N ARG A 136 19.74 -6.70 -0.42
CA ARG A 136 19.67 -5.24 -0.27
C ARG A 136 18.25 -4.75 -0.45
N PRO A 137 17.34 -5.01 0.50
CA PRO A 137 15.90 -4.75 0.35
C PRO A 137 15.56 -3.27 0.14
N ASP A 138 16.46 -2.36 0.53
CA ASP A 138 16.29 -0.90 0.39
C ASP A 138 16.97 -0.32 -0.85
N ALA A 139 17.58 -1.14 -1.70
CA ALA A 139 18.28 -0.71 -2.91
C ALA A 139 17.27 -0.55 -4.08
N TRP A 140 16.53 0.54 -4.08
CA TRP A 140 15.54 0.83 -5.09
C TRP A 140 16.13 1.50 -6.33
N SER A 141 15.72 1.04 -7.50
CA SER A 141 16.05 1.63 -8.80
C SER A 141 14.82 2.22 -9.43
N LYS A 142 14.83 3.54 -9.71
CA LYS A 142 13.75 4.22 -10.39
C LYS A 142 13.65 3.76 -11.84
N ILE A 143 12.46 3.31 -12.26
CA ILE A 143 12.20 2.91 -13.64
C ILE A 143 11.32 3.91 -14.41
N GLY A 144 10.55 4.74 -13.70
CA GLY A 144 9.75 5.76 -14.39
C GLY A 144 8.67 6.37 -13.52
N THR A 145 7.78 7.11 -14.19
CA THR A 145 6.60 7.72 -13.57
C THR A 145 5.38 7.40 -14.42
N LEU A 146 4.34 6.86 -13.77
CA LEU A 146 3.02 6.74 -14.36
C LEU A 146 2.35 8.10 -14.31
N LYS A 147 1.75 8.52 -15.41
CA LYS A 147 0.94 9.74 -15.46
C LYS A 147 -0.48 9.43 -15.00
N ASP A 148 -1.17 10.45 -14.54
CA ASP A 148 -2.57 10.37 -14.20
C ASP A 148 -3.42 9.82 -15.35
N GLY A 149 -4.37 8.95 -15.04
CA GLY A 149 -5.22 8.29 -16.02
C GLY A 149 -4.53 7.21 -16.87
N THR A 150 -3.35 6.72 -16.48
CA THR A 150 -2.66 5.60 -17.16
C THR A 150 -3.51 4.33 -17.02
N LYS A 151 -3.93 3.78 -18.15
CA LYS A 151 -4.70 2.54 -18.24
C LYS A 151 -3.84 1.44 -18.83
N ALA A 152 -4.35 0.18 -18.76
CA ALA A 152 -3.66 -1.01 -19.25
C ALA A 152 -2.79 -0.77 -20.50
N THR A 153 -1.60 -1.33 -20.51
CA THR A 153 -0.54 -1.20 -21.52
C THR A 153 0.19 0.13 -21.47
N VAL A 154 1.16 0.23 -20.60
CA VAL A 154 2.16 1.29 -20.66
C VAL A 154 3.24 0.88 -21.63
N ALA A 155 3.02 1.18 -22.91
CA ALA A 155 4.11 1.17 -23.87
C ALA A 155 5.13 2.23 -23.45
N GLY A 156 6.25 1.83 -22.86
CA GLY A 156 7.35 2.74 -22.59
C GLY A 156 7.89 2.78 -21.17
N LEU A 157 7.36 2.02 -20.21
CA LEU A 157 8.11 1.73 -18.99
C LEU A 157 8.92 0.45 -19.27
N ASP A 158 10.15 0.71 -19.67
CA ASP A 158 11.09 -0.31 -20.06
C ASP A 158 11.62 -1.01 -18.81
N LEU A 159 11.35 -2.31 -18.69
CA LEU A 159 11.99 -3.17 -17.70
C LEU A 159 13.32 -3.75 -18.19
N ASP A 160 13.74 -3.49 -19.40
CA ASP A 160 15.06 -3.92 -19.92
C ASP A 160 16.21 -3.33 -19.07
N MET A 161 15.99 -2.19 -18.43
CA MET A 161 16.92 -1.61 -17.44
C MET A 161 17.13 -2.50 -16.21
N VAL A 162 16.19 -3.37 -15.89
CA VAL A 162 16.25 -4.27 -14.74
C VAL A 162 17.17 -5.46 -15.02
N GLY A 163 17.36 -5.77 -16.31
CA GLY A 163 18.17 -6.91 -16.72
C GLY A 163 17.51 -8.25 -16.39
N GLN A 164 18.33 -9.24 -16.05
CA GLN A 164 17.88 -10.58 -15.70
C GLN A 164 17.90 -10.74 -14.17
N SER A 165 16.82 -11.30 -13.61
CA SER A 165 16.75 -11.65 -12.20
C SER A 165 15.78 -12.81 -11.99
N PRO A 166 15.97 -13.66 -10.96
CA PRO A 166 15.00 -14.68 -10.59
C PRO A 166 13.72 -14.08 -9.98
N LEU A 167 13.78 -12.85 -9.48
CA LEU A 167 12.66 -12.19 -8.79
C LEU A 167 12.71 -10.67 -8.95
N ILE A 168 11.57 -10.03 -8.72
CA ILE A 168 11.43 -8.57 -8.77
C ILE A 168 10.42 -8.10 -7.71
N LYS A 169 10.69 -6.96 -7.10
CA LYS A 169 9.81 -6.26 -6.17
C LYS A 169 9.55 -4.85 -6.70
N PHE A 170 8.32 -4.39 -6.60
CA PHE A 170 7.92 -3.04 -7.02
C PHE A 170 7.59 -2.18 -5.82
N LYS A 171 7.93 -0.90 -5.93
CA LYS A 171 7.47 0.16 -5.05
C LYS A 171 6.86 1.28 -5.91
N LEU A 172 5.62 1.61 -5.60
CA LEU A 172 4.89 2.67 -6.26
C LEU A 172 4.56 3.75 -5.23
N THR A 173 4.95 4.98 -5.48
CA THR A 173 4.73 6.11 -4.57
C THR A 173 3.93 7.20 -5.27
N ASN A 174 2.78 7.57 -4.70
CA ASN A 174 2.05 8.78 -5.05
C ASN A 174 2.25 9.81 -3.93
N ALA A 175 2.83 10.95 -4.27
CA ALA A 175 3.11 12.04 -3.33
C ALA A 175 2.25 13.29 -3.60
N ARG A 176 1.20 13.16 -4.43
CA ARG A 176 0.28 14.26 -4.75
C ARG A 176 -1.00 14.14 -3.94
N ILE A 177 -1.54 15.30 -3.56
CA ILE A 177 -2.90 15.38 -2.99
C ILE A 177 -3.90 15.03 -4.08
N GLY A 178 -4.81 14.13 -3.79
CA GLY A 178 -5.84 13.69 -4.71
C GLY A 178 -6.01 12.17 -4.75
N PRO A 179 -6.86 11.66 -5.65
CA PRO A 179 -7.09 10.22 -5.73
C PRO A 179 -5.81 9.48 -6.13
N ALA A 180 -5.52 8.41 -5.40
CA ALA A 180 -4.39 7.51 -5.65
C ALA A 180 -4.92 6.07 -5.66
N LYS A 181 -5.15 5.51 -6.85
CA LYS A 181 -5.71 4.18 -6.99
C LYS A 181 -4.82 3.30 -7.85
N LEU A 182 -4.50 2.12 -7.36
CA LEU A 182 -3.81 1.07 -8.09
C LEU A 182 -4.71 -0.14 -8.15
N SER A 183 -5.22 -0.46 -9.33
CA SER A 183 -6.22 -1.53 -9.50
C SER A 183 -5.60 -2.83 -10.03
N LYS A 184 -4.54 -2.74 -10.82
CA LYS A 184 -3.93 -3.91 -11.46
C LYS A 184 -2.48 -3.65 -11.82
N LEU A 185 -1.63 -4.65 -11.60
CA LEU A 185 -0.25 -4.71 -12.06
C LEU A 185 -0.03 -6.06 -12.73
N ILE A 186 0.45 -6.07 -13.97
CA ILE A 186 0.83 -7.27 -14.72
C ILE A 186 2.28 -7.09 -15.14
N ILE A 187 3.09 -8.14 -14.92
CA ILE A 187 4.51 -8.14 -15.25
C ILE A 187 4.73 -9.15 -16.37
N HIS A 188 5.38 -8.70 -17.43
CA HIS A 188 5.77 -9.54 -18.56
C HIS A 188 7.23 -9.95 -18.43
N TYR A 189 7.50 -11.22 -18.59
CA TYR A 189 8.86 -11.75 -18.56
C TYR A 189 9.02 -12.96 -19.49
N THR A 190 10.25 -13.20 -19.91
CA THR A 190 10.66 -14.41 -20.61
C THR A 190 11.58 -15.22 -19.70
N PRO A 191 11.27 -16.49 -19.43
CA PRO A 191 12.20 -17.36 -18.74
C PRO A 191 13.47 -17.53 -19.57
N GLU A 192 14.62 -17.42 -18.93
CA GLU A 192 15.89 -17.74 -19.58
C GLU A 192 16.17 -19.24 -19.42
N PRO A 193 16.72 -19.90 -20.47
CA PRO A 193 17.08 -21.30 -20.36
C PRO A 193 18.12 -21.47 -19.25
N SER A 194 17.90 -22.44 -18.38
CA SER A 194 18.94 -22.89 -17.44
C SER A 194 20.10 -23.50 -18.24
N ASN A 195 21.25 -22.89 -18.18
CA ASN A 195 22.49 -23.47 -18.70
C ASN A 195 22.88 -24.72 -17.92
#